data_d83a5d4468403fe225acb79007fa7e08
#
_entry.id   d83a5d4468403fe225acb79007fa7e08
#
_cell.length_a   1.000
_cell.length_b   1.000
_cell.length_c   1.000
_cell.angle_alpha   90.00
_cell.angle_beta   90.00
_cell.angle_gamma   90.00
#
_symmetry.space_group_name_H-M   'P 1'
#
loop_
_entity.id
_entity.type
_entity.pdbx_description
1 polymer ?
#
loop_
_entity_poly.entity_id
_entity_poly.type
_entity_poly.pdbx_seq_one_letter_code
_entity_poly.pdbx_strand_id
1 'polypeptide(L)'
;MSGANSSSLTPGFFILSGVPGLEAAHVWLSLPFCFMYIVAVVGNCGLLYLIGHEEALHRPMYYFLSLLSFTDATLCTTTVPNMLCIFWFNLKEIDFNACLAQMFFVHTFTGMESGVLMLMALDRYVAICYPLRYATILTNPVIAKAGLATFLRGVLLVIPLIFFTKRLPYCRGNIIHHTYCDQLSVAKLSCGNIKANVVYGLMVALLIGGFDILCITVSYTMILRAVVSLSSAEARQKAVSP
;
A
#
# COMPACT_ATOMS: atom_id res chain seq x y z
N MET A 1 19.38 -3.47 -46.97
CA MET A 1 19.66 -3.43 -45.52
C MET A 1 19.15 -2.09 -44.99
N SER A 2 17.90 -2.07 -44.61
CA SER A 2 17.26 -0.83 -44.10
C SER A 2 17.48 -0.79 -42.60
N GLY A 3 18.22 0.24 -42.13
CA GLY A 3 18.42 0.49 -40.72
C GLY A 3 17.09 0.82 -40.04
N ALA A 4 16.53 -0.11 -39.33
CA ALA A 4 15.40 0.14 -38.44
C ALA A 4 15.93 1.03 -37.32
N ASN A 5 15.58 2.31 -37.39
CA ASN A 5 15.72 3.26 -36.30
C ASN A 5 15.03 2.65 -35.07
N SER A 6 15.82 2.31 -34.04
CA SER A 6 15.32 1.92 -32.72
C SER A 6 14.79 3.17 -32.00
N SER A 7 13.77 3.83 -32.57
CA SER A 7 12.92 4.75 -31.84
C SER A 7 12.25 3.95 -30.72
N SER A 8 12.46 4.37 -29.50
CA SER A 8 11.94 3.80 -28.26
C SER A 8 10.53 3.22 -28.43
N LEU A 9 10.40 1.88 -28.35
CA LEU A 9 9.14 1.13 -28.37
C LEU A 9 8.32 1.36 -27.06
N THR A 10 8.27 2.58 -26.59
CA THR A 10 7.39 2.97 -25.48
C THR A 10 6.04 3.37 -26.05
N PRO A 11 4.94 2.72 -25.68
CA PRO A 11 3.60 3.14 -26.11
C PRO A 11 3.29 4.52 -25.54
N GLY A 12 2.56 5.35 -26.29
CA GLY A 12 2.10 6.65 -25.79
C GLY A 12 1.07 6.49 -24.66
N PHE A 13 0.25 5.41 -24.74
CA PHE A 13 -0.81 5.11 -23.78
C PHE A 13 -1.05 3.62 -23.67
N PHE A 14 -1.65 3.19 -22.54
CA PHE A 14 -2.19 1.86 -22.33
C PHE A 14 -3.72 1.90 -22.28
N ILE A 15 -4.35 0.75 -22.52
CA ILE A 15 -5.79 0.56 -22.45
C ILE A 15 -6.10 -0.39 -21.29
N LEU A 16 -6.78 0.10 -20.26
CA LEU A 16 -7.25 -0.69 -19.15
C LEU A 16 -8.57 -1.36 -19.52
N SER A 17 -8.64 -2.68 -19.54
CA SER A 17 -9.88 -3.39 -19.93
C SER A 17 -10.97 -3.41 -18.85
N GLY A 18 -10.64 -3.03 -17.61
CA GLY A 18 -11.52 -3.19 -16.47
C GLY A 18 -11.52 -4.64 -15.98
N VAL A 19 -12.72 -5.18 -15.67
CA VAL A 19 -12.89 -6.58 -15.29
C VAL A 19 -13.26 -7.40 -16.54
N PRO A 20 -12.34 -8.24 -17.05
CA PRO A 20 -12.59 -9.00 -18.29
C PRO A 20 -13.78 -9.95 -18.13
N GLY A 21 -14.67 -9.98 -19.13
CA GLY A 21 -15.87 -10.84 -19.15
C GLY A 21 -17.06 -10.30 -18.36
N LEU A 22 -16.94 -9.16 -17.71
CA LEU A 22 -18.03 -8.51 -16.95
C LEU A 22 -18.33 -7.10 -17.46
N GLU A 23 -18.01 -6.79 -18.70
CA GLU A 23 -18.14 -5.44 -19.28
C GLU A 23 -19.58 -4.91 -19.21
N ALA A 24 -20.58 -5.78 -19.44
CA ALA A 24 -22.00 -5.44 -19.34
C ALA A 24 -22.46 -5.17 -17.88
N ALA A 25 -21.71 -5.66 -16.89
CA ALA A 25 -22.01 -5.49 -15.48
C ALA A 25 -21.22 -4.34 -14.82
N HIS A 26 -20.35 -3.63 -15.55
CA HIS A 26 -19.49 -2.57 -14.98
C HIS A 26 -20.27 -1.51 -14.20
N VAL A 27 -21.44 -1.08 -14.71
CA VAL A 27 -22.28 -0.07 -14.03
C VAL A 27 -22.79 -0.61 -12.68
N TRP A 28 -23.22 -1.86 -12.63
CA TRP A 28 -23.69 -2.50 -11.39
C TRP A 28 -22.55 -2.74 -10.40
N LEU A 29 -21.37 -3.15 -10.89
CA LEU A 29 -20.17 -3.31 -10.08
C LEU A 29 -19.67 -1.97 -9.52
N SER A 30 -19.86 -0.87 -10.23
CA SER A 30 -19.44 0.46 -9.77
C SER A 30 -20.14 0.90 -8.50
N LEU A 31 -21.41 0.51 -8.26
CA LEU A 31 -22.18 0.95 -7.10
C LEU A 31 -21.54 0.55 -5.75
N PRO A 32 -21.23 -0.74 -5.49
CA PRO A 32 -20.57 -1.12 -4.25
C PRO A 32 -19.16 -0.51 -4.13
N PHE A 33 -18.39 -0.43 -5.22
CA PHE A 33 -17.06 0.19 -5.17
C PHE A 33 -17.12 1.69 -4.89
N CYS A 34 -18.09 2.43 -5.48
CA CYS A 34 -18.31 3.83 -5.19
C CYS A 34 -18.69 4.04 -3.71
N PHE A 35 -19.62 3.23 -3.20
CA PHE A 35 -20.02 3.29 -1.79
C PHE A 35 -18.84 3.03 -0.85
N MET A 36 -18.08 1.93 -1.08
CA MET A 36 -16.89 1.61 -0.28
C MET A 36 -15.82 2.72 -0.35
N TYR A 37 -15.63 3.33 -1.52
CA TYR A 37 -14.69 4.44 -1.70
C TYR A 37 -15.11 5.66 -0.87
N ILE A 38 -16.39 6.05 -0.92
CA ILE A 38 -16.91 7.17 -0.11
C ILE A 38 -16.70 6.89 1.38
N VAL A 39 -17.06 5.69 1.85
CA VAL A 39 -16.89 5.29 3.24
C VAL A 39 -15.41 5.31 3.64
N ALA A 40 -14.53 4.78 2.80
CA ALA A 40 -13.09 4.78 3.05
C ALA A 40 -12.53 6.21 3.14
N VAL A 41 -12.84 7.08 2.17
CA VAL A 41 -12.33 8.45 2.16
C VAL A 41 -12.90 9.27 3.32
N VAL A 42 -14.20 9.22 3.54
CA VAL A 42 -14.85 9.97 4.64
C VAL A 42 -14.38 9.47 6.00
N GLY A 43 -14.27 8.15 6.18
CA GLY A 43 -13.80 7.55 7.43
C GLY A 43 -12.35 7.91 7.74
N ASN A 44 -11.45 7.75 6.77
CA ASN A 44 -10.03 8.04 6.96
C ASN A 44 -9.76 9.55 7.11
N CYS A 45 -10.41 10.41 6.31
CA CYS A 45 -10.31 11.86 6.47
C CYS A 45 -10.90 12.32 7.81
N GLY A 46 -12.02 11.73 8.24
CA GLY A 46 -12.62 12.00 9.54
C GLY A 46 -11.70 11.62 10.70
N LEU A 47 -11.02 10.46 10.63
CA LEU A 47 -10.01 10.06 11.62
C LEU A 47 -8.82 11.03 11.65
N LEU A 48 -8.30 11.42 10.49
CA LEU A 48 -7.21 12.40 10.41
C LEU A 48 -7.61 13.74 11.03
N TYR A 49 -8.82 14.22 10.74
CA TYR A 49 -9.34 15.44 11.32
C TYR A 49 -9.48 15.32 12.84
N LEU A 50 -10.09 14.24 13.33
CA LEU A 50 -10.32 14.01 14.74
C LEU A 50 -9.01 13.93 15.54
N ILE A 51 -8.03 13.13 15.05
CA ILE A 51 -6.72 12.98 15.69
C ILE A 51 -5.94 14.30 15.69
N GLY A 52 -6.11 15.13 14.66
CA GLY A 52 -5.44 16.43 14.57
C GLY A 52 -6.00 17.49 15.53
N HIS A 53 -7.29 17.39 15.93
CA HIS A 53 -7.96 18.41 16.74
C HIS A 53 -8.14 18.03 18.22
N GLU A 54 -8.21 16.72 18.53
CA GLU A 54 -8.44 16.25 19.89
C GLU A 54 -7.14 15.92 20.61
N GLU A 55 -6.72 16.77 21.56
CA GLU A 55 -5.49 16.59 22.35
C GLU A 55 -5.45 15.25 23.10
N ALA A 56 -6.60 14.72 23.52
CA ALA A 56 -6.70 13.41 24.17
C ALA A 56 -6.22 12.24 23.29
N LEU A 57 -6.24 12.42 21.96
CA LEU A 57 -5.80 11.46 20.97
C LEU A 57 -4.32 11.60 20.58
N HIS A 58 -3.58 12.56 21.16
CA HIS A 58 -2.16 12.75 20.88
C HIS A 58 -1.29 11.72 21.61
N ARG A 59 -1.51 10.44 21.31
CA ARG A 59 -0.76 9.29 21.84
C ARG A 59 -0.14 8.50 20.70
N PRO A 60 0.95 7.74 20.94
CA PRO A 60 1.69 7.00 19.91
C PRO A 60 0.81 6.18 18.96
N MET A 61 -0.12 5.40 19.51
CA MET A 61 -1.04 4.57 18.72
C MET A 61 -1.87 5.38 17.72
N TYR A 62 -2.39 6.55 18.11
CA TYR A 62 -3.22 7.36 17.23
C TYR A 62 -2.40 8.05 16.14
N TYR A 63 -1.12 8.36 16.39
CA TYR A 63 -0.23 8.84 15.33
C TYR A 63 0.03 7.75 14.27
N PHE A 64 0.21 6.49 14.67
CA PHE A 64 0.28 5.39 13.70
C PHE A 64 -1.04 5.17 12.98
N LEU A 65 -2.16 5.30 13.68
CA LEU A 65 -3.49 5.23 13.06
C LEU A 65 -3.70 6.36 12.05
N SER A 66 -3.23 7.58 12.32
CA SER A 66 -3.29 8.68 11.34
C SER A 66 -2.43 8.42 10.11
N LEU A 67 -1.23 7.84 10.27
CA LEU A 67 -0.42 7.40 9.14
C LEU A 67 -1.12 6.33 8.31
N LEU A 68 -1.77 5.36 8.94
CA LEU A 68 -2.57 4.34 8.27
C LEU A 68 -3.72 4.97 7.49
N SER A 69 -4.51 5.84 8.14
CA SER A 69 -5.64 6.54 7.49
C SER A 69 -5.20 7.38 6.29
N PHE A 70 -4.05 8.06 6.40
CA PHE A 70 -3.48 8.80 5.27
C PHE A 70 -3.10 7.87 4.10
N THR A 71 -2.50 6.73 4.41
CA THR A 71 -2.10 5.72 3.43
C THR A 71 -3.30 5.12 2.72
N ASP A 72 -4.34 4.72 3.47
CA ASP A 72 -5.58 4.15 2.94
C ASP A 72 -6.32 5.12 2.02
N ALA A 73 -6.48 6.37 2.46
CA ALA A 73 -7.11 7.41 1.64
C ALA A 73 -6.33 7.65 0.34
N THR A 74 -4.99 7.62 0.39
CA THR A 74 -4.14 7.80 -0.79
C THR A 74 -4.26 6.61 -1.74
N LEU A 75 -4.22 5.37 -1.24
CA LEU A 75 -4.37 4.15 -2.06
C LEU A 75 -5.72 4.10 -2.75
N CYS A 76 -6.80 4.33 -2.01
CA CYS A 76 -8.15 4.36 -2.56
C CYS A 76 -8.28 5.43 -3.65
N THR A 77 -7.76 6.64 -3.40
CA THR A 77 -7.86 7.76 -4.35
C THR A 77 -6.96 7.57 -5.57
N THR A 78 -5.89 6.82 -5.46
CA THR A 78 -5.00 6.49 -6.59
C THR A 78 -5.62 5.46 -7.55
N THR A 79 -6.49 4.56 -7.06
CA THR A 79 -6.99 3.42 -7.85
C THR A 79 -8.46 3.54 -8.22
N VAL A 80 -9.34 3.85 -7.26
CA VAL A 80 -10.80 3.74 -7.43
C VAL A 80 -11.36 4.77 -8.42
N PRO A 81 -10.99 6.06 -8.42
CA PRO A 81 -11.52 7.02 -9.39
C PRO A 81 -11.27 6.59 -10.84
N ASN A 82 -10.06 6.09 -11.13
CA ASN A 82 -9.74 5.61 -12.47
C ASN A 82 -10.61 4.40 -12.86
N MET A 83 -10.81 3.45 -11.95
CA MET A 83 -11.70 2.31 -12.15
C MET A 83 -13.15 2.77 -12.40
N LEU A 84 -13.65 3.75 -11.64
CA LEU A 84 -15.01 4.29 -11.84
C LEU A 84 -15.14 5.01 -13.20
N CYS A 85 -14.10 5.73 -13.65
CA CYS A 85 -14.07 6.32 -14.99
C CYS A 85 -14.18 5.26 -16.09
N ILE A 86 -13.52 4.11 -15.93
CA ILE A 86 -13.65 2.98 -16.86
C ILE A 86 -15.10 2.45 -16.85
N PHE A 87 -15.71 2.29 -15.66
CA PHE A 87 -17.03 1.68 -15.53
C PHE A 87 -18.19 2.57 -15.99
N TRP A 88 -18.10 3.88 -15.74
CA TRP A 88 -19.20 4.82 -16.07
C TRP A 88 -19.07 5.43 -17.45
N PHE A 89 -17.85 5.81 -17.83
CA PHE A 89 -17.60 6.60 -19.04
C PHE A 89 -16.84 5.81 -20.11
N ASN A 90 -16.50 4.55 -19.85
CA ASN A 90 -15.67 3.72 -20.74
C ASN A 90 -14.33 4.38 -21.10
N LEU A 91 -13.80 5.25 -20.21
CA LEU A 91 -12.51 5.91 -20.36
C LEU A 91 -11.41 4.92 -19.96
N LYS A 92 -10.93 4.16 -20.95
CA LYS A 92 -9.97 3.07 -20.74
C LYS A 92 -8.51 3.46 -20.97
N GLU A 93 -8.29 4.61 -21.59
CA GLU A 93 -6.95 5.05 -21.95
C GLU A 93 -6.25 5.72 -20.76
N ILE A 94 -4.99 5.34 -20.54
CA ILE A 94 -4.12 5.97 -19.55
C ILE A 94 -2.75 6.24 -20.20
N ASP A 95 -2.25 7.46 -20.05
CA ASP A 95 -0.91 7.83 -20.51
C ASP A 95 0.17 6.92 -19.88
N PHE A 96 1.23 6.63 -20.62
CA PHE A 96 2.33 5.78 -20.18
C PHE A 96 2.97 6.24 -18.87
N ASN A 97 3.24 7.55 -18.74
CA ASN A 97 3.86 8.09 -17.52
C ASN A 97 2.86 8.14 -16.36
N ALA A 98 1.58 8.41 -16.64
CA ALA A 98 0.52 8.36 -15.63
C ALA A 98 0.34 6.94 -15.07
N CYS A 99 0.44 5.92 -15.92
CA CYS A 99 0.44 4.52 -15.52
C CYS A 99 1.63 4.18 -14.61
N LEU A 100 2.84 4.61 -14.96
CA LEU A 100 4.02 4.42 -14.11
C LEU A 100 3.91 5.19 -12.78
N ALA A 101 3.35 6.39 -12.80
CA ALA A 101 3.09 7.17 -11.58
C ALA A 101 2.06 6.46 -10.68
N GLN A 102 0.95 5.97 -11.22
CA GLN A 102 -0.03 5.19 -10.47
C GLN A 102 0.61 3.96 -9.83
N MET A 103 1.41 3.20 -10.59
CA MET A 103 2.16 2.05 -10.11
C MET A 103 3.12 2.42 -8.96
N PHE A 104 3.84 3.55 -9.09
CA PHE A 104 4.72 4.05 -8.05
C PHE A 104 3.95 4.34 -6.75
N PHE A 105 2.86 5.09 -6.82
CA PHE A 105 2.05 5.43 -5.66
C PHE A 105 1.44 4.16 -5.02
N VAL A 106 0.84 3.29 -5.80
CA VAL A 106 0.23 2.05 -5.28
C VAL A 106 1.26 1.21 -4.52
N HIS A 107 2.41 0.92 -5.12
CA HIS A 107 3.41 0.06 -4.45
C HIS A 107 4.09 0.74 -3.25
N THR A 108 4.36 2.05 -3.33
CA THR A 108 4.98 2.80 -2.23
C THR A 108 4.05 2.86 -1.02
N PHE A 109 2.78 3.20 -1.22
CA PHE A 109 1.83 3.32 -0.12
C PHE A 109 1.39 1.95 0.43
N THR A 110 1.30 0.90 -0.40
CA THR A 110 1.12 -0.48 0.09
C THR A 110 2.29 -0.91 0.98
N GLY A 111 3.52 -0.59 0.60
CA GLY A 111 4.70 -0.84 1.44
C GLY A 111 4.70 -0.03 2.73
N MET A 112 4.22 1.22 2.69
CA MET A 112 4.06 2.07 3.87
C MET A 112 2.98 1.53 4.81
N GLU A 113 1.82 1.12 4.28
CA GLU A 113 0.71 0.51 5.04
C GLU A 113 1.19 -0.72 5.82
N SER A 114 1.88 -1.65 5.15
CA SER A 114 2.48 -2.83 5.79
C SER A 114 3.43 -2.45 6.93
N GLY A 115 4.30 -1.45 6.70
CA GLY A 115 5.24 -0.95 7.71
C GLY A 115 4.55 -0.27 8.89
N VAL A 116 3.48 0.48 8.66
CA VAL A 116 2.68 1.11 9.73
C VAL A 116 1.99 0.03 10.57
N LEU A 117 1.43 -1.00 9.98
CA LEU A 117 0.86 -2.14 10.71
C LEU A 117 1.90 -2.85 11.58
N MET A 118 3.12 -3.02 11.07
CA MET A 118 4.25 -3.53 11.87
C MET A 118 4.56 -2.61 13.05
N LEU A 119 4.63 -1.29 12.84
CA LEU A 119 4.88 -0.32 13.93
C LEU A 119 3.76 -0.35 14.97
N MET A 120 2.50 -0.50 14.55
CA MET A 120 1.37 -0.66 15.48
C MET A 120 1.48 -1.94 16.32
N ALA A 121 1.94 -3.05 15.73
CA ALA A 121 2.18 -4.29 16.47
C ALA A 121 3.33 -4.13 17.50
N LEU A 122 4.39 -3.40 17.15
CA LEU A 122 5.48 -3.06 18.07
C LEU A 122 5.02 -2.10 19.18
N ASP A 123 4.19 -1.11 18.86
CA ASP A 123 3.55 -0.23 19.85
C ASP A 123 2.79 -1.03 20.91
N ARG A 124 1.95 -1.98 20.47
CA ARG A 124 1.22 -2.87 21.36
C ARG A 124 2.14 -3.74 22.21
N TYR A 125 3.20 -4.27 21.62
CA TYR A 125 4.19 -5.05 22.36
C TYR A 125 4.84 -4.23 23.47
N VAL A 126 5.28 -3.02 23.18
CA VAL A 126 5.89 -2.13 24.19
C VAL A 126 4.88 -1.74 25.26
N ALA A 127 3.64 -1.40 24.88
CA ALA A 127 2.60 -1.01 25.82
C ALA A 127 2.24 -2.10 26.83
N ILE A 128 2.21 -3.36 26.39
CA ILE A 128 1.80 -4.50 27.23
C ILE A 128 2.98 -5.07 28.02
N CYS A 129 4.15 -5.21 27.37
CA CYS A 129 5.31 -5.86 28.00
C CYS A 129 6.18 -4.90 28.80
N TYR A 130 6.18 -3.59 28.49
CA TYR A 130 7.00 -2.57 29.14
C TYR A 130 6.21 -1.30 29.53
N PRO A 131 5.10 -1.41 30.27
CA PRO A 131 4.18 -0.28 30.51
C PRO A 131 4.86 0.91 31.20
N LEU A 132 5.79 0.66 32.13
CA LEU A 132 6.52 1.71 32.85
C LEU A 132 7.53 2.48 31.98
N ARG A 133 7.95 1.89 30.86
CA ARG A 133 8.90 2.49 29.93
C ARG A 133 8.25 2.95 28.62
N TYR A 134 6.96 2.76 28.45
CA TYR A 134 6.25 3.07 27.22
C TYR A 134 6.48 4.52 26.76
N ALA A 135 6.25 5.49 27.63
CA ALA A 135 6.41 6.90 27.32
C ALA A 135 7.87 7.33 27.05
N THR A 136 8.86 6.59 27.56
CA THR A 136 10.28 6.87 27.30
C THR A 136 10.79 6.25 26.02
N ILE A 137 10.18 5.14 25.57
CA ILE A 137 10.55 4.44 24.34
C ILE A 137 9.86 5.08 23.13
N LEU A 138 8.55 5.31 23.21
CA LEU A 138 7.72 5.83 22.13
C LEU A 138 7.49 7.34 22.27
N THR A 139 8.56 8.08 22.09
CA THR A 139 8.50 9.55 22.05
C THR A 139 8.08 10.05 20.66
N ASN A 140 7.50 11.26 20.57
CA ASN A 140 7.08 11.83 19.27
C ASN A 140 8.18 11.84 18.20
N PRO A 141 9.47 12.17 18.49
CA PRO A 141 10.53 12.07 17.52
C PRO A 141 10.79 10.64 17.03
N VAL A 142 10.63 9.64 17.89
CA VAL A 142 10.78 8.22 17.50
C VAL A 142 9.66 7.80 16.56
N ILE A 143 8.42 8.18 16.86
CA ILE A 143 7.25 7.89 16.02
C ILE A 143 7.41 8.54 14.64
N ALA A 144 7.78 9.82 14.59
CA ALA A 144 7.99 10.55 13.35
C ALA A 144 9.10 9.92 12.50
N LYS A 145 10.24 9.56 13.12
CA LYS A 145 11.34 8.86 12.44
C LYS A 145 10.94 7.49 11.94
N ALA A 146 10.18 6.72 12.71
CA ALA A 146 9.69 5.40 12.32
C ALA A 146 8.72 5.50 11.14
N GLY A 147 7.77 6.42 11.17
CA GLY A 147 6.86 6.68 10.05
C GLY A 147 7.59 7.14 8.79
N LEU A 148 8.56 8.05 8.92
CA LEU A 148 9.41 8.47 7.80
C LEU A 148 10.24 7.31 7.25
N ALA A 149 10.78 6.45 8.10
CA ALA A 149 11.57 5.30 7.68
C ALA A 149 10.75 4.30 6.86
N THR A 150 9.49 4.02 7.25
CA THR A 150 8.60 3.15 6.46
C THR A 150 8.28 3.74 5.08
N PHE A 151 8.03 5.05 5.01
CA PHE A 151 7.80 5.75 3.75
C PHE A 151 9.05 5.70 2.85
N LEU A 152 10.22 6.09 3.38
CA LEU A 152 11.48 6.09 2.61
C LEU A 152 11.87 4.67 2.16
N ARG A 153 11.63 3.65 2.98
CA ARG A 153 11.82 2.24 2.59
C ARG A 153 10.98 1.91 1.35
N GLY A 154 9.69 2.27 1.36
CA GLY A 154 8.80 2.06 0.22
C GLY A 154 9.32 2.77 -1.04
N VAL A 155 9.61 4.07 -0.94
CA VAL A 155 10.13 4.87 -2.06
C VAL A 155 11.40 4.28 -2.65
N LEU A 156 12.41 3.98 -1.80
CA LEU A 156 13.71 3.50 -2.25
C LEU A 156 13.64 2.12 -2.93
N LEU A 157 12.74 1.25 -2.47
CA LEU A 157 12.56 -0.08 -3.06
C LEU A 157 11.69 -0.05 -4.32
N VAL A 158 10.75 0.89 -4.44
CA VAL A 158 9.86 0.98 -5.60
C VAL A 158 10.48 1.74 -6.77
N ILE A 159 11.34 2.73 -6.53
CA ILE A 159 11.98 3.50 -7.63
C ILE A 159 12.69 2.58 -8.65
N PRO A 160 13.55 1.61 -8.27
CA PRO A 160 14.17 0.73 -9.25
C PRO A 160 13.15 -0.14 -10.00
N LEU A 161 12.05 -0.54 -9.34
CA LEU A 161 10.98 -1.31 -9.97
C LEU A 161 10.34 -0.54 -11.14
N ILE A 162 10.02 0.74 -10.91
CA ILE A 162 9.49 1.63 -11.95
C ILE A 162 10.50 1.85 -13.07
N PHE A 163 11.77 2.04 -12.69
CA PHE A 163 12.84 2.24 -13.67
C PHE A 163 13.05 1.00 -14.56
N PHE A 164 13.04 -0.21 -13.99
CA PHE A 164 13.12 -1.43 -14.79
C PHE A 164 11.91 -1.58 -15.70
N THR A 165 10.69 -1.29 -15.20
CA THR A 165 9.47 -1.34 -16.02
C THR A 165 9.50 -0.32 -17.14
N LYS A 166 9.96 0.91 -16.90
CA LYS A 166 10.07 1.98 -17.91
C LYS A 166 11.01 1.61 -19.06
N ARG A 167 12.06 0.80 -18.80
CA ARG A 167 13.06 0.43 -19.79
C ARG A 167 12.70 -0.77 -20.66
N LEU A 168 11.57 -1.41 -20.40
CA LEU A 168 11.15 -2.56 -21.18
C LEU A 168 10.75 -2.16 -22.62
N PRO A 169 11.10 -2.97 -23.64
CA PRO A 169 10.62 -2.79 -25.01
C PRO A 169 9.20 -3.33 -25.11
N TYR A 170 8.21 -2.46 -25.27
CA TYR A 170 6.80 -2.82 -25.39
C TYR A 170 6.43 -3.07 -26.84
N CYS A 171 5.99 -4.30 -27.19
CA CYS A 171 5.61 -4.67 -28.56
C CYS A 171 4.46 -5.69 -28.63
N ARG A 172 3.94 -6.16 -27.47
CA ARG A 172 2.83 -7.13 -27.41
C ARG A 172 1.46 -6.47 -27.28
N GLY A 173 1.34 -5.24 -27.80
CA GLY A 173 0.12 -4.45 -27.67
C GLY A 173 0.17 -3.52 -26.46
N ASN A 174 -0.98 -2.89 -26.18
CA ASN A 174 -1.12 -1.88 -25.14
C ASN A 174 -2.32 -2.14 -24.21
N ILE A 175 -2.91 -3.34 -24.23
CA ILE A 175 -4.10 -3.68 -23.42
C ILE A 175 -3.66 -4.34 -22.12
N ILE A 176 -3.98 -3.69 -20.99
CA ILE A 176 -3.78 -4.19 -19.64
C ILE A 176 -5.11 -4.78 -19.14
N HIS A 177 -5.14 -6.07 -18.83
CA HIS A 177 -6.33 -6.77 -18.33
C HIS A 177 -6.51 -6.53 -16.81
N HIS A 178 -6.67 -5.26 -16.44
CA HIS A 178 -6.81 -4.81 -15.06
C HIS A 178 -7.57 -3.48 -15.00
N THR A 179 -8.00 -3.08 -13.79
CA THR A 179 -8.65 -1.80 -13.51
C THR A 179 -7.67 -0.67 -13.16
N TYR A 180 -6.40 -1.01 -12.94
CA TYR A 180 -5.29 -0.09 -12.64
C TYR A 180 -3.97 -0.65 -13.18
N CYS A 181 -2.93 0.16 -13.17
CA CYS A 181 -1.59 -0.21 -13.64
C CYS A 181 -0.86 -1.09 -12.62
N ASP A 182 -0.94 -2.40 -12.83
CA ASP A 182 -0.17 -3.39 -12.09
C ASP A 182 1.16 -3.69 -12.77
N GLN A 183 2.23 -3.79 -11.99
CA GLN A 183 3.61 -3.97 -12.47
C GLN A 183 3.77 -5.22 -13.34
N LEU A 184 3.21 -6.35 -12.90
CA LEU A 184 3.35 -7.61 -13.64
C LEU A 184 2.55 -7.60 -14.94
N SER A 185 1.35 -7.02 -14.92
CA SER A 185 0.47 -6.89 -16.08
C SER A 185 1.08 -6.00 -17.15
N VAL A 186 1.69 -4.88 -16.75
CA VAL A 186 2.44 -3.99 -17.64
C VAL A 186 3.68 -4.67 -18.20
N ALA A 187 4.48 -5.34 -17.35
CA ALA A 187 5.69 -6.03 -17.79
C ALA A 187 5.42 -7.14 -18.82
N LYS A 188 4.29 -7.84 -18.74
CA LYS A 188 3.89 -8.87 -19.70
C LYS A 188 3.67 -8.36 -21.14
N LEU A 189 3.42 -7.07 -21.33
CA LEU A 189 3.29 -6.44 -22.64
C LEU A 189 4.64 -6.21 -23.32
N SER A 190 5.74 -6.47 -22.62
CA SER A 190 7.07 -6.40 -23.20
C SER A 190 7.43 -7.61 -24.02
N CYS A 191 8.25 -7.39 -25.06
CA CYS A 191 8.94 -8.44 -25.83
C CYS A 191 10.30 -8.81 -25.25
N GLY A 192 10.80 -7.99 -24.33
CA GLY A 192 12.08 -8.21 -23.67
C GLY A 192 12.04 -9.27 -22.57
N ASN A 193 13.20 -9.48 -21.96
CA ASN A 193 13.32 -10.40 -20.84
C ASN A 193 12.82 -9.72 -19.56
N ILE A 194 11.67 -10.13 -19.07
CA ILE A 194 11.04 -9.60 -17.86
C ILE A 194 11.52 -10.28 -16.56
N LYS A 195 12.46 -11.25 -16.63
CA LYS A 195 12.91 -11.99 -15.43
C LYS A 195 13.45 -11.07 -14.36
N ALA A 196 14.23 -10.05 -14.71
CA ALA A 196 14.75 -9.09 -13.76
C ALA A 196 13.64 -8.32 -13.02
N ASN A 197 12.58 -7.89 -13.74
CA ASN A 197 11.43 -7.23 -13.17
C ASN A 197 10.67 -8.13 -12.20
N VAL A 198 10.43 -9.38 -12.59
CA VAL A 198 9.70 -10.36 -11.77
C VAL A 198 10.49 -10.71 -10.51
N VAL A 199 11.79 -11.00 -10.65
CA VAL A 199 12.67 -11.36 -9.52
C VAL A 199 12.80 -10.18 -8.57
N TYR A 200 13.03 -8.96 -9.09
CA TYR A 200 13.13 -7.77 -8.25
C TYR A 200 11.80 -7.46 -7.55
N GLY A 201 10.66 -7.53 -8.25
CA GLY A 201 9.33 -7.34 -7.65
C GLY A 201 9.05 -8.35 -6.53
N LEU A 202 9.41 -9.63 -6.73
CA LEU A 202 9.30 -10.65 -5.69
C LEU A 202 10.22 -10.35 -4.49
N MET A 203 11.48 -9.94 -4.74
CA MET A 203 12.38 -9.52 -3.67
C MET A 203 11.82 -8.35 -2.85
N VAL A 204 11.27 -7.33 -3.50
CA VAL A 204 10.63 -6.20 -2.82
C VAL A 204 9.44 -6.65 -1.98
N ALA A 205 8.58 -7.51 -2.53
CA ALA A 205 7.44 -8.06 -1.79
C ALA A 205 7.86 -8.86 -0.55
N LEU A 206 8.91 -9.66 -0.65
CA LEU A 206 9.47 -10.43 0.48
C LEU A 206 10.18 -9.55 1.51
N LEU A 207 10.93 -8.54 1.07
CA LEU A 207 11.64 -7.61 1.96
C LEU A 207 10.68 -6.69 2.72
N ILE A 208 9.56 -6.30 2.11
CA ILE A 208 8.55 -5.46 2.76
C ILE A 208 7.57 -6.37 3.51
N GLY A 209 6.73 -7.09 2.78
CA GLY A 209 5.63 -7.85 3.37
C GLY A 209 6.10 -9.02 4.24
N GLY A 210 7.10 -9.78 3.78
CA GLY A 210 7.64 -10.93 4.51
C GLY A 210 8.29 -10.52 5.84
N PHE A 211 9.13 -9.47 5.82
CA PHE A 211 9.76 -8.94 7.02
C PHE A 211 8.72 -8.35 8.00
N ASP A 212 7.77 -7.56 7.50
CA ASP A 212 6.75 -6.93 8.33
C ASP A 212 5.84 -7.98 8.99
N ILE A 213 5.40 -9.01 8.24
CA ILE A 213 4.61 -10.13 8.78
C ILE A 213 5.39 -10.89 9.85
N LEU A 214 6.68 -11.13 9.64
CA LEU A 214 7.51 -11.78 10.65
C LEU A 214 7.57 -10.96 11.93
N CYS A 215 7.82 -9.66 11.85
CA CYS A 215 7.85 -8.76 13.01
C CYS A 215 6.51 -8.72 13.74
N ILE A 216 5.40 -8.64 13.02
CA ILE A 216 4.04 -8.67 13.58
C ILE A 216 3.82 -10.00 14.33
N THR A 217 4.14 -11.12 13.71
CA THR A 217 3.97 -12.45 14.29
C THR A 217 4.79 -12.61 15.58
N VAL A 218 6.04 -12.16 15.57
CA VAL A 218 6.91 -12.20 16.76
C VAL A 218 6.34 -11.31 17.86
N SER A 219 5.91 -10.07 17.54
CA SER A 219 5.34 -9.14 18.50
C SER A 219 4.11 -9.73 19.20
N TYR A 220 3.14 -10.24 18.44
CA TYR A 220 1.94 -10.85 19.02
C TYR A 220 2.22 -12.16 19.77
N THR A 221 3.18 -12.95 19.32
CA THR A 221 3.62 -14.15 20.07
C THR A 221 4.19 -13.78 21.43
N MET A 222 4.99 -12.72 21.51
CA MET A 222 5.56 -12.24 22.78
C MET A 222 4.48 -11.63 23.68
N ILE A 223 3.51 -10.89 23.12
CA ILE A 223 2.35 -10.40 23.86
C ILE A 223 1.55 -11.56 24.46
N LEU A 224 1.22 -12.57 23.66
CA LEU A 224 0.49 -13.74 24.14
C LEU A 224 1.22 -14.47 25.26
N ARG A 225 2.53 -14.67 25.14
CA ARG A 225 3.35 -15.27 26.19
C ARG A 225 3.31 -14.45 27.48
N ALA A 226 3.46 -13.11 27.38
CA ALA A 226 3.39 -12.22 28.53
C ALA A 226 2.02 -12.27 29.22
N VAL A 227 0.93 -12.23 28.47
CA VAL A 227 -0.44 -12.29 28.99
C VAL A 227 -0.76 -13.63 29.63
N VAL A 228 -0.35 -14.75 29.01
CA VAL A 228 -0.60 -16.09 29.56
C VAL A 228 0.20 -16.34 30.84
N SER A 229 1.36 -15.71 31.00
CA SER A 229 2.17 -15.81 32.23
C SER A 229 1.55 -15.09 33.44
N LEU A 230 0.54 -14.24 33.24
CA LEU A 230 -0.17 -13.59 34.35
C LEU A 230 -1.05 -14.59 35.10
N SER A 231 -0.90 -14.60 36.43
CA SER A 231 -1.49 -15.63 37.31
C SER A 231 -3.01 -15.52 37.50
N SER A 232 -3.63 -14.35 37.25
CA SER A 232 -5.06 -14.14 37.46
C SER A 232 -5.80 -13.74 36.18
N ALA A 233 -7.08 -14.12 36.07
CA ALA A 233 -7.94 -13.72 34.97
C ALA A 233 -8.16 -12.21 34.89
N GLU A 234 -8.28 -11.54 36.02
CA GLU A 234 -8.43 -10.08 36.11
C GLU A 234 -7.18 -9.33 35.60
N ALA A 235 -5.98 -9.82 35.98
CA ALA A 235 -4.73 -9.26 35.49
C ALA A 235 -4.59 -9.42 33.96
N ARG A 236 -5.03 -10.55 33.40
CA ARG A 236 -5.06 -10.78 31.94
C ARG A 236 -6.00 -9.81 31.22
N GLN A 237 -7.20 -9.64 31.75
CA GLN A 237 -8.19 -8.71 31.17
C GLN A 237 -7.70 -7.26 31.20
N LYS A 238 -7.10 -6.82 32.32
CA LYS A 238 -6.54 -5.48 32.47
C LYS A 238 -5.34 -5.20 31.57
N ALA A 239 -4.52 -6.22 31.26
CA ALA A 239 -3.37 -6.07 30.36
C ALA A 239 -3.76 -5.91 28.87
N VAL A 240 -4.95 -6.40 28.47
CA VAL A 240 -5.43 -6.34 27.09
C VAL A 240 -6.43 -5.21 26.86
N SER A 241 -6.99 -4.65 27.94
CA SER A 241 -7.92 -3.51 27.86
C SER A 241 -7.17 -2.22 27.52
N PRO A 242 -7.65 -1.43 26.53
CA PRO A 242 -7.01 -0.22 26.05
C PRO A 242 -7.02 0.91 27.09
#